data_82b013860c9222fbd983b6d4aeedb85e
#
_entry.id   82b013860c9222fbd983b6d4aeedb85e
#
_cell.length_a   1.000
_cell.length_b   1.000
_cell.length_c   1.000
_cell.angle_alpha   90.00
_cell.angle_beta   90.00
_cell.angle_gamma   90.00
#
_symmetry.space_group_name_H-M   'P 1'
#
loop_
_entity.id
_entity.type
_entity.pdbx_description
1 polymer ?
#
loop_
_entity_poly.entity_id
_entity_poly.type
_entity_poly.pdbx_seq_one_letter_code
_entity_poly.pdbx_strand_id
1 'polypeptide(L)'
;MLLEQFSQRLRQLAPNQTQFLIGFSGGLDSTALLALFAKLRENQPHFQLRAIHIHHGLSSNADAWATHCENLCRQFQIPLLIQRVNVNIANGIEAGARQARYEAIAQHILPQEWLATAHHLQDQTETFFLALKRGSGLQGLSAMQAQSTVYNVPIFRPLLSFSRQQLLNFVQQQGITWIEDESNADNQYDRNFLRNQILPNLRQRWGHFDSAVQRCAQHCYEQQQLLNELLAEEYQKNVDKTDRTFKVQHFADYSAIKQRALLRLWLQECGVAMPSLVQLEHLISDVVLAKPDGQPQFRLENNIVRRYQHKMFLTPTFADISSNDIEAELDKPIALPDNLGTLRLQKTPQKMTALWHDENGNIYKETLALPLEGTKVWIRFGYSGKVKLTPKGMNQDIKKVWQNLNVPPWQRQRIPLIFYDDKLQSAVGFFTVSQD
;
A
#
# COMPACT_ATOMS: atom_id res chain seq x y z
N MET A 1 37.89 4.36 -10.06
CA MET A 1 37.42 2.95 -9.87
C MET A 1 35.99 2.88 -9.31
N LEU A 2 35.69 3.25 -8.04
CA LEU A 2 34.32 3.14 -7.49
C LEU A 2 33.31 4.06 -8.21
N LEU A 3 33.68 5.32 -8.48
CA LEU A 3 32.82 6.28 -9.19
C LEU A 3 32.49 5.82 -10.63
N GLU A 4 33.42 5.19 -11.32
CA GLU A 4 33.18 4.66 -12.66
C GLU A 4 32.19 3.50 -12.63
N GLN A 5 32.37 2.56 -11.66
CA GLN A 5 31.44 1.45 -11.46
C GLN A 5 30.05 1.96 -11.10
N PHE A 6 29.95 2.97 -10.23
CA PHE A 6 28.70 3.64 -9.87
C PHE A 6 28.04 4.28 -11.12
N SER A 7 28.80 5.04 -11.90
CA SER A 7 28.29 5.66 -13.14
C SER A 7 27.82 4.62 -14.16
N GLN A 8 28.57 3.53 -14.33
CA GLN A 8 28.17 2.42 -15.20
C GLN A 8 26.87 1.76 -14.70
N ARG A 9 26.78 1.52 -13.38
CA ARG A 9 25.60 0.92 -12.77
C ARG A 9 24.36 1.81 -12.92
N LEU A 10 24.52 3.11 -12.76
CA LEU A 10 23.44 4.07 -12.96
C LEU A 10 22.93 4.06 -14.41
N ARG A 11 23.83 4.07 -15.38
CA ARG A 11 23.46 3.98 -16.81
C ARG A 11 22.75 2.68 -17.15
N GLN A 12 23.13 1.56 -16.54
CA GLN A 12 22.49 0.26 -16.77
C GLN A 12 21.08 0.19 -16.17
N LEU A 13 20.92 0.70 -14.95
CA LEU A 13 19.67 0.57 -14.19
C LEU A 13 18.68 1.70 -14.45
N ALA A 14 19.17 2.92 -14.72
CA ALA A 14 18.34 4.11 -14.83
C ALA A 14 18.85 5.03 -15.97
N PRO A 15 18.89 4.55 -17.23
CA PRO A 15 19.56 5.27 -18.34
C PRO A 15 18.99 6.66 -18.64
N ASN A 16 17.71 6.86 -18.38
CA ASN A 16 17.00 8.11 -18.68
C ASN A 16 16.69 8.94 -17.42
N GLN A 17 17.09 8.46 -16.23
CA GLN A 17 16.79 9.14 -14.97
C GLN A 17 17.92 10.10 -14.59
N THR A 18 17.58 11.36 -14.40
CA THR A 18 18.53 12.43 -14.09
C THR A 18 18.18 13.18 -12.81
N GLN A 19 17.00 12.98 -12.23
CA GLN A 19 16.52 13.70 -11.05
C GLN A 19 16.42 12.77 -9.86
N PHE A 20 17.18 13.05 -8.78
CA PHE A 20 17.23 12.20 -7.62
C PHE A 20 17.04 12.97 -6.32
N LEU A 21 16.14 12.44 -5.46
CA LEU A 21 16.07 12.79 -4.05
C LEU A 21 16.90 11.77 -3.28
N ILE A 22 18.00 12.19 -2.66
CA ILE A 22 18.93 11.33 -1.93
C ILE A 22 18.46 11.22 -0.49
N GLY A 23 18.11 10.01 -0.03
CA GLY A 23 17.84 9.74 1.38
C GLY A 23 19.14 9.82 2.18
N PHE A 24 19.31 10.88 2.98
CA PHE A 24 20.56 11.19 3.65
C PHE A 24 20.40 11.16 5.17
N SER A 25 20.92 10.11 5.81
CA SER A 25 20.92 9.96 7.28
C SER A 25 22.17 10.54 7.96
N GLY A 26 23.22 10.85 7.21
CA GLY A 26 24.53 11.25 7.73
C GLY A 26 25.48 10.09 8.07
N GLY A 27 24.98 8.84 8.10
CA GLY A 27 25.81 7.65 8.31
C GLY A 27 26.69 7.33 7.10
N LEU A 28 27.69 6.45 7.29
CA LEU A 28 28.71 6.08 6.30
C LEU A 28 28.10 5.82 4.90
N ASP A 29 27.10 4.95 4.81
CA ASP A 29 26.59 4.47 3.52
C ASP A 29 25.86 5.57 2.76
N SER A 30 25.04 6.38 3.46
CA SER A 30 24.35 7.52 2.88
C SER A 30 25.29 8.67 2.52
N THR A 31 26.37 8.84 3.27
CA THR A 31 27.45 9.79 2.97
C THR A 31 28.22 9.38 1.70
N ALA A 32 28.50 8.08 1.54
CA ALA A 32 29.10 7.55 0.32
C ALA A 32 28.20 7.79 -0.90
N LEU A 33 26.89 7.54 -0.77
CA LEU A 33 25.92 7.77 -1.85
C LEU A 33 25.86 9.25 -2.25
N LEU A 34 25.76 10.17 -1.26
CA LEU A 34 25.75 11.62 -1.49
C LEU A 34 26.99 12.07 -2.24
N ALA A 35 28.18 11.64 -1.77
CA ALA A 35 29.46 12.01 -2.39
C ALA A 35 29.64 11.43 -3.81
N LEU A 36 29.17 10.20 -4.05
CA LEU A 36 29.18 9.59 -5.39
C LEU A 36 28.31 10.36 -6.37
N PHE A 37 27.11 10.77 -5.97
CA PHE A 37 26.24 11.61 -6.80
C PHE A 37 26.81 13.00 -7.02
N ALA A 38 27.39 13.63 -5.98
CA ALA A 38 28.04 14.93 -6.11
C ALA A 38 29.16 14.89 -7.16
N LYS A 39 30.07 13.91 -7.07
CA LYS A 39 31.16 13.73 -8.04
C LYS A 39 30.68 13.34 -9.44
N LEU A 40 29.60 12.58 -9.53
CA LEU A 40 29.00 12.26 -10.82
C LEU A 40 28.48 13.54 -11.50
N ARG A 41 27.82 14.41 -10.75
CA ARG A 41 27.29 15.69 -11.26
C ARG A 41 28.41 16.63 -11.74
N GLU A 42 29.57 16.63 -11.09
CA GLU A 42 30.74 17.41 -11.57
C GLU A 42 31.14 17.02 -12.99
N ASN A 43 31.07 15.71 -13.31
CA ASN A 43 31.38 15.19 -14.66
C ASN A 43 30.17 15.20 -15.62
N GLN A 44 28.97 15.25 -15.09
CA GLN A 44 27.70 15.18 -15.82
C GLN A 44 26.69 16.18 -15.26
N PRO A 45 26.78 17.48 -15.63
CA PRO A 45 26.02 18.57 -14.99
C PRO A 45 24.50 18.51 -15.16
N HIS A 46 23.99 17.61 -16.00
CA HIS A 46 22.55 17.42 -16.21
C HIS A 46 21.85 16.73 -15.04
N PHE A 47 22.58 16.13 -14.10
CA PHE A 47 21.99 15.54 -12.91
C PHE A 47 21.46 16.60 -11.94
N GLN A 48 20.17 16.50 -11.61
CA GLN A 48 19.50 17.34 -10.60
C GLN A 48 19.40 16.55 -9.31
N LEU A 49 20.07 17.05 -8.28
CA LEU A 49 20.21 16.37 -7.00
C LEU A 49 19.60 17.20 -5.88
N ARG A 50 18.78 16.58 -5.07
CA ARG A 50 18.30 17.06 -3.78
C ARG A 50 18.56 15.99 -2.72
N ALA A 51 18.65 16.37 -1.47
CA ALA A 51 18.75 15.44 -0.35
C ALA A 51 17.60 15.65 0.63
N ILE A 52 17.22 14.58 1.31
CA ILE A 52 16.24 14.63 2.40
C ILE A 52 16.79 13.90 3.63
N HIS A 53 16.81 14.60 4.77
CA HIS A 53 17.10 14.03 6.09
C HIS A 53 15.81 13.92 6.89
N ILE A 54 15.51 12.71 7.37
CA ILE A 54 14.33 12.48 8.23
C ILE A 54 14.77 12.47 9.68
N HIS A 55 14.30 13.45 10.42
CA HIS A 55 14.57 13.62 11.83
C HIS A 55 13.47 12.93 12.66
N HIS A 56 13.78 11.76 13.18
CA HIS A 56 12.81 10.94 13.93
C HIS A 56 12.58 11.38 15.38
N GLY A 57 13.46 12.22 15.95
CA GLY A 57 13.38 12.68 17.34
C GLY A 57 13.66 11.59 18.39
N LEU A 58 14.20 10.44 17.99
CA LEU A 58 14.40 9.29 18.88
C LEU A 58 15.72 9.32 19.63
N SER A 59 16.75 9.99 19.12
CA SER A 59 18.07 10.13 19.73
C SER A 59 18.27 11.56 20.26
N SER A 60 18.97 11.70 21.38
CA SER A 60 19.43 12.99 21.90
C SER A 60 20.39 13.71 20.95
N ASN A 61 21.05 12.96 20.05
CA ASN A 61 22.00 13.48 19.06
C ASN A 61 21.36 13.90 17.74
N ALA A 62 20.02 13.75 17.59
CA ALA A 62 19.33 13.94 16.31
C ALA A 62 19.50 15.36 15.72
N ASP A 63 19.53 16.42 16.56
CA ASP A 63 19.77 17.79 16.10
C ASP A 63 21.24 18.00 15.64
N ALA A 64 22.21 17.40 16.32
CA ALA A 64 23.62 17.42 15.90
C ALA A 64 23.81 16.67 14.57
N TRP A 65 23.10 15.57 14.36
CA TRP A 65 23.10 14.83 13.09
C TRP A 65 22.50 15.64 11.95
N ALA A 66 21.39 16.35 12.19
CA ALA A 66 20.80 17.25 11.21
C ALA A 66 21.78 18.36 10.79
N THR A 67 22.47 18.98 11.76
CA THR A 67 23.51 20.00 11.51
C THR A 67 24.69 19.44 10.70
N HIS A 68 25.16 18.23 11.00
CA HIS A 68 26.17 17.55 10.20
C HIS A 68 25.71 17.35 8.75
N CYS A 69 24.47 16.89 8.55
CA CYS A 69 23.88 16.70 7.22
C CYS A 69 23.82 18.02 6.45
N GLU A 70 23.42 19.13 7.10
CA GLU A 70 23.40 20.46 6.47
C GLU A 70 24.79 20.90 6.00
N ASN A 71 25.81 20.74 6.85
CA ASN A 71 27.18 21.14 6.53
C ASN A 71 27.73 20.36 5.32
N LEU A 72 27.52 19.03 5.29
CA LEU A 72 27.94 18.20 4.17
C LEU A 72 27.20 18.51 2.88
N CYS A 73 25.89 18.69 2.93
CA CYS A 73 25.11 19.07 1.76
C CYS A 73 25.50 20.44 1.21
N ARG A 74 25.83 21.41 2.11
CA ARG A 74 26.36 22.73 1.70
C ARG A 74 27.71 22.58 1.02
N GLN A 75 28.62 21.76 1.55
CA GLN A 75 29.91 21.48 0.93
C GLN A 75 29.77 20.91 -0.48
N PHE A 76 28.83 20.01 -0.70
CA PHE A 76 28.55 19.40 -2.02
C PHE A 76 27.59 20.23 -2.88
N GLN A 77 27.12 21.40 -2.42
CA GLN A 77 26.15 22.22 -3.13
C GLN A 77 24.88 21.43 -3.56
N ILE A 78 24.39 20.56 -2.66
CA ILE A 78 23.14 19.79 -2.83
C ILE A 78 22.09 20.38 -1.87
N PRO A 79 20.94 20.86 -2.37
CA PRO A 79 19.86 21.32 -1.50
C PRO A 79 19.38 20.22 -0.56
N LEU A 80 19.32 20.51 0.74
CA LEU A 80 18.84 19.57 1.77
C LEU A 80 17.50 20.03 2.31
N LEU A 81 16.57 19.09 2.39
CA LEU A 81 15.34 19.20 3.16
C LEU A 81 15.47 18.39 4.46
N ILE A 82 15.23 19.02 5.61
CA ILE A 82 15.14 18.33 6.89
C ILE A 82 13.66 18.25 7.27
N GLN A 83 13.14 17.03 7.40
CA GLN A 83 11.77 16.78 7.79
C GLN A 83 11.70 16.09 9.15
N ARG A 84 11.09 16.78 10.13
CA ARG A 84 10.79 16.18 11.44
C ARG A 84 9.52 15.36 11.33
N VAL A 85 9.54 14.15 11.91
CA VAL A 85 8.41 13.22 11.89
C VAL A 85 8.08 12.71 13.29
N ASN A 86 6.81 12.45 13.52
CA ASN A 86 6.35 11.76 14.74
C ASN A 86 6.25 10.26 14.45
N VAL A 87 6.92 9.45 15.26
CA VAL A 87 6.94 8.00 15.10
C VAL A 87 5.80 7.38 15.90
N ASN A 88 4.86 6.73 15.21
CA ASN A 88 3.84 5.91 15.87
C ASN A 88 4.43 4.54 16.22
N ILE A 89 4.53 4.23 17.51
CA ILE A 89 5.16 3.01 18.02
C ILE A 89 4.18 1.82 18.21
N ALA A 90 2.91 1.97 17.85
CA ALA A 90 1.89 0.94 18.07
C ALA A 90 2.26 -0.44 17.44
N ASN A 91 2.97 -0.43 16.32
CA ASN A 91 3.43 -1.63 15.61
C ASN A 91 4.95 -1.89 15.77
N GLY A 92 5.57 -1.30 16.78
CA GLY A 92 7.01 -1.33 17.02
C GLY A 92 7.75 -0.12 16.44
N ILE A 93 8.85 0.26 17.08
CA ILE A 93 9.60 1.49 16.76
C ILE A 93 10.15 1.46 15.33
N GLU A 94 10.72 0.33 14.88
CA GLU A 94 11.32 0.20 13.54
C GLU A 94 10.26 0.34 12.43
N ALA A 95 9.13 -0.34 12.58
CA ALA A 95 8.04 -0.27 11.61
C ALA A 95 7.42 1.12 11.55
N GLY A 96 7.17 1.74 12.71
CA GLY A 96 6.62 3.10 12.79
C GLY A 96 7.57 4.15 12.23
N ALA A 97 8.87 4.07 12.54
CA ALA A 97 9.89 4.98 11.98
C ALA A 97 10.02 4.81 10.45
N ARG A 98 9.93 3.57 9.97
CA ARG A 98 9.94 3.29 8.53
C ARG A 98 8.70 3.89 7.83
N GLN A 99 7.51 3.71 8.36
CA GLN A 99 6.28 4.26 7.81
C GLN A 99 6.34 5.79 7.78
N ALA A 100 6.62 6.43 8.92
CA ALA A 100 6.73 7.89 9.02
C ALA A 100 7.76 8.48 8.03
N ARG A 101 8.88 7.77 7.82
CA ARG A 101 9.90 8.15 6.83
C ARG A 101 9.33 8.20 5.42
N TYR A 102 8.68 7.13 4.96
CA TYR A 102 8.18 7.07 3.59
C TYR A 102 6.99 7.99 3.36
N GLU A 103 6.12 8.18 4.36
CA GLU A 103 5.03 9.16 4.29
C GLU A 103 5.57 10.59 4.15
N ALA A 104 6.58 10.95 4.93
CA ALA A 104 7.25 12.24 4.81
C ALA A 104 7.93 12.41 3.43
N ILE A 105 8.62 11.38 2.94
CA ILE A 105 9.26 11.43 1.62
C ILE A 105 8.20 11.58 0.51
N ALA A 106 7.08 10.86 0.59
CA ALA A 106 6.00 10.94 -0.39
C ALA A 106 5.40 12.36 -0.51
N GLN A 107 5.40 13.13 0.58
CA GLN A 107 4.94 14.54 0.57
C GLN A 107 5.91 15.49 -0.11
N HIS A 108 7.19 15.15 -0.22
CA HIS A 108 8.24 16.06 -0.65
C HIS A 108 8.97 15.67 -1.94
N ILE A 109 8.79 14.42 -2.41
CA ILE A 109 9.35 13.96 -3.66
C ILE A 109 8.64 14.62 -4.84
N LEU A 110 9.41 15.10 -5.82
CA LEU A 110 8.84 15.71 -7.02
C LEU A 110 8.43 14.61 -8.04
N PRO A 111 7.48 14.87 -8.95
CA PRO A 111 6.93 13.85 -9.85
C PRO A 111 7.96 13.12 -10.72
N GLN A 112 9.10 13.76 -11.03
CA GLN A 112 10.15 13.17 -11.86
C GLN A 112 11.34 12.66 -11.05
N GLU A 113 11.33 12.82 -9.74
CA GLU A 113 12.42 12.36 -8.88
C GLU A 113 12.27 10.87 -8.52
N TRP A 114 13.41 10.20 -8.43
CA TRP A 114 13.49 8.90 -7.76
C TRP A 114 14.23 9.05 -6.43
N LEU A 115 13.71 8.40 -5.39
CA LEU A 115 14.39 8.33 -4.10
C LEU A 115 15.59 7.40 -4.18
N ALA A 116 16.80 7.96 -4.15
CA ALA A 116 18.02 7.17 -4.07
C ALA A 116 18.34 6.82 -2.62
N THR A 117 18.53 5.53 -2.33
CA THR A 117 18.86 5.03 -0.99
C THR A 117 20.17 4.25 -0.99
N ALA A 118 20.91 4.31 0.10
CA ALA A 118 22.27 3.78 0.25
C ALA A 118 22.34 2.29 0.64
N HIS A 119 21.31 1.50 0.38
CA HIS A 119 21.36 0.07 0.65
C HIS A 119 22.45 -0.60 -0.19
N HIS A 120 23.27 -1.44 0.46
CA HIS A 120 24.44 -2.05 -0.12
C HIS A 120 24.41 -3.59 -0.03
N LEU A 121 25.49 -4.27 -0.43
CA LEU A 121 25.56 -5.72 -0.53
C LEU A 121 25.26 -6.44 0.81
N GLN A 122 25.76 -5.92 1.92
CA GLN A 122 25.53 -6.53 3.23
C GLN A 122 24.06 -6.37 3.68
N ASP A 123 23.39 -5.27 3.32
CA ASP A 123 21.95 -5.10 3.59
C ASP A 123 21.11 -6.13 2.83
N GLN A 124 21.54 -6.54 1.62
CA GLN A 124 20.91 -7.64 0.88
C GLN A 124 20.99 -8.95 1.67
N THR A 125 22.16 -9.27 2.20
CA THR A 125 22.35 -10.47 3.02
C THR A 125 21.47 -10.43 4.27
N GLU A 126 21.44 -9.31 4.98
CA GLU A 126 20.57 -9.14 6.16
C GLU A 126 19.09 -9.32 5.80
N THR A 127 18.64 -8.71 4.71
CA THR A 127 17.25 -8.80 4.25
C THR A 127 16.87 -10.21 3.82
N PHE A 128 17.78 -10.93 3.15
CA PHE A 128 17.60 -12.32 2.78
C PHE A 128 17.44 -13.21 4.03
N PHE A 129 18.30 -13.07 5.02
CA PHE A 129 18.23 -13.84 6.25
C PHE A 129 16.97 -13.54 7.08
N LEU A 130 16.56 -12.29 7.14
CA LEU A 130 15.29 -11.92 7.79
C LEU A 130 14.07 -12.52 7.05
N ALA A 131 14.13 -12.62 5.73
CA ALA A 131 13.09 -13.29 4.94
C ALA A 131 13.12 -14.81 5.18
N LEU A 132 14.30 -15.43 5.22
CA LEU A 132 14.51 -16.84 5.53
C LEU A 132 13.97 -17.20 6.91
N LYS A 133 14.30 -16.41 7.94
CA LYS A 133 13.79 -16.55 9.33
C LYS A 133 12.25 -16.61 9.34
N ARG A 134 11.58 -15.84 8.50
CA ARG A 134 10.11 -15.78 8.40
C ARG A 134 9.49 -16.89 7.55
N GLY A 135 10.30 -17.79 6.98
CA GLY A 135 9.82 -18.82 6.06
C GLY A 135 9.27 -18.26 4.74
N SER A 136 9.83 -17.16 4.26
CA SER A 136 9.36 -16.50 3.03
C SER A 136 9.61 -17.38 1.80
N GLY A 137 8.69 -17.34 0.84
CA GLY A 137 8.88 -17.92 -0.49
C GLY A 137 9.79 -17.05 -1.39
N LEU A 138 9.80 -17.36 -2.70
CA LEU A 138 10.67 -16.71 -3.69
C LEU A 138 10.63 -15.18 -3.64
N GLN A 139 9.45 -14.59 -3.53
CA GLN A 139 9.28 -13.14 -3.47
C GLN A 139 10.03 -12.51 -2.28
N GLY A 140 9.94 -13.08 -1.08
CA GLY A 140 10.66 -12.55 0.08
C GLY A 140 12.16 -12.82 0.00
N LEU A 141 12.57 -14.01 -0.45
CA LEU A 141 13.97 -14.38 -0.64
C LEU A 141 14.65 -13.62 -1.79
N SER A 142 13.88 -12.97 -2.68
CA SER A 142 14.43 -12.03 -3.68
C SER A 142 15.10 -10.80 -3.06
N ALA A 143 14.95 -10.59 -1.76
CA ALA A 143 15.48 -9.47 -0.99
C ALA A 143 15.12 -8.10 -1.62
N MET A 144 16.05 -7.15 -1.71
CA MET A 144 15.77 -5.83 -2.28
C MET A 144 16.12 -5.79 -3.78
N GLN A 145 15.24 -5.20 -4.58
CA GLN A 145 15.54 -4.93 -5.99
C GLN A 145 16.15 -3.54 -6.15
N ALA A 146 16.94 -3.36 -7.22
CA ALA A 146 17.57 -2.07 -7.53
C ALA A 146 16.54 -0.96 -7.72
N GLN A 147 15.38 -1.31 -8.24
CA GLN A 147 14.23 -0.42 -8.40
C GLN A 147 12.99 -1.05 -7.75
N SER A 148 12.22 -0.26 -7.08
CA SER A 148 10.93 -0.68 -6.49
C SER A 148 10.07 0.54 -6.18
N THR A 149 8.79 0.32 -5.93
CA THR A 149 7.89 1.36 -5.40
C THR A 149 7.47 0.98 -3.98
N VAL A 150 7.58 1.91 -3.03
CA VAL A 150 7.16 1.73 -1.64
C VAL A 150 6.38 2.96 -1.21
N TYR A 151 5.15 2.81 -0.72
CA TYR A 151 4.23 3.92 -0.40
C TYR A 151 4.10 4.93 -1.55
N ASN A 152 3.97 4.45 -2.78
CA ASN A 152 3.93 5.24 -4.02
C ASN A 152 5.21 6.07 -4.32
N VAL A 153 6.29 5.87 -3.57
CA VAL A 153 7.58 6.51 -3.82
C VAL A 153 8.44 5.60 -4.69
N PRO A 154 8.90 6.04 -5.87
CA PRO A 154 9.84 5.29 -6.70
C PRO A 154 11.22 5.29 -6.03
N ILE A 155 11.71 4.10 -5.70
CA ILE A 155 12.98 3.91 -4.98
C ILE A 155 14.04 3.34 -5.93
N PHE A 156 15.23 3.89 -5.82
CA PHE A 156 16.42 3.45 -6.52
C PHE A 156 17.55 3.11 -5.53
N ARG A 157 18.18 1.95 -5.71
CA ARG A 157 19.26 1.44 -4.84
C ARG A 157 20.49 1.14 -5.67
N PRO A 158 21.26 2.17 -6.04
CA PRO A 158 22.42 1.99 -6.91
C PRO A 158 23.58 1.21 -6.26
N LEU A 159 23.62 1.12 -4.92
CA LEU A 159 24.72 0.55 -4.19
C LEU A 159 24.56 -0.94 -3.84
N LEU A 160 23.48 -1.62 -4.25
CA LEU A 160 23.21 -3.01 -3.85
C LEU A 160 24.30 -4.02 -4.22
N SER A 161 25.14 -3.73 -5.21
CA SER A 161 26.28 -4.59 -5.58
C SER A 161 27.62 -4.18 -4.97
N PHE A 162 27.65 -3.08 -4.22
CA PHE A 162 28.87 -2.58 -3.58
C PHE A 162 28.95 -3.06 -2.14
N SER A 163 30.14 -3.49 -1.72
CA SER A 163 30.38 -3.84 -0.32
C SER A 163 30.55 -2.59 0.55
N ARG A 164 30.18 -2.69 1.82
CA ARG A 164 30.36 -1.61 2.79
C ARG A 164 31.84 -1.21 2.90
N GLN A 165 32.77 -2.14 2.73
CA GLN A 165 34.20 -1.85 2.73
C GLN A 165 34.62 -0.94 1.56
N GLN A 166 34.04 -1.15 0.36
CA GLN A 166 34.29 -0.28 -0.78
C GLN A 166 33.79 1.14 -0.53
N LEU A 167 32.61 1.26 0.11
CA LEU A 167 32.02 2.56 0.50
C LEU A 167 32.89 3.24 1.55
N LEU A 168 33.33 2.52 2.58
CA LEU A 168 34.23 3.03 3.62
C LEU A 168 35.55 3.56 3.03
N ASN A 169 36.20 2.75 2.21
CA ASN A 169 37.46 3.14 1.57
C ASN A 169 37.28 4.41 0.72
N PHE A 170 36.16 4.52 0.00
CA PHE A 170 35.85 5.69 -0.81
C PHE A 170 35.67 6.96 0.05
N VAL A 171 34.86 6.90 1.11
CA VAL A 171 34.60 8.06 2.00
C VAL A 171 35.89 8.50 2.69
N GLN A 172 36.72 7.54 3.17
CA GLN A 172 38.01 7.83 3.77
C GLN A 172 38.99 8.50 2.79
N GLN A 173 39.10 7.99 1.55
CA GLN A 173 39.94 8.58 0.51
C GLN A 173 39.53 10.01 0.13
N GLN A 174 38.25 10.35 0.33
CA GLN A 174 37.74 11.70 0.09
C GLN A 174 37.91 12.62 1.31
N GLY A 175 38.37 12.11 2.47
CA GLY A 175 38.48 12.88 3.70
C GLY A 175 37.14 13.33 4.27
N ILE A 176 36.04 12.62 3.96
CA ILE A 176 34.70 12.98 4.41
C ILE A 176 34.42 12.29 5.74
N THR A 177 33.85 13.02 6.70
CA THR A 177 33.38 12.48 7.97
C THR A 177 31.93 12.04 7.90
N TRP A 178 31.54 11.10 8.73
CA TRP A 178 30.17 10.58 8.83
C TRP A 178 29.76 10.40 10.29
N ILE A 179 28.49 10.19 10.51
CA ILE A 179 27.89 9.93 11.82
C ILE A 179 27.90 8.44 12.09
N GLU A 180 28.22 8.05 13.31
CA GLU A 180 28.00 6.71 13.83
C GLU A 180 26.79 6.73 14.77
N ASP A 181 25.72 6.04 14.39
CA ASP A 181 24.51 5.89 15.18
C ASP A 181 24.69 4.78 16.20
N GLU A 182 24.63 5.13 17.48
CA GLU A 182 24.81 4.24 18.63
C GLU A 182 23.79 3.09 18.63
N SER A 183 22.60 3.31 18.09
CA SER A 183 21.55 2.28 18.01
C SER A 183 21.93 1.06 17.16
N ASN A 184 22.93 1.20 16.28
CA ASN A 184 23.45 0.07 15.49
C ASN A 184 24.13 -1.02 16.34
N ALA A 185 24.54 -0.72 17.56
CA ALA A 185 25.13 -1.67 18.50
C ALA A 185 24.06 -2.49 19.26
N ASP A 186 22.79 -2.07 19.25
CA ASP A 186 21.73 -2.74 20.00
C ASP A 186 21.26 -4.03 19.30
N ASN A 187 21.68 -5.16 19.84
CA ASN A 187 21.36 -6.50 19.33
C ASN A 187 19.94 -7.01 19.69
N GLN A 188 19.10 -6.21 20.35
CA GLN A 188 17.68 -6.54 20.53
C GLN A 188 16.94 -6.55 19.19
N TYR A 189 17.42 -5.77 18.22
CA TYR A 189 16.89 -5.77 16.86
C TYR A 189 17.48 -6.91 16.04
N ASP A 190 16.63 -7.72 15.42
CA ASP A 190 17.04 -8.87 14.59
C ASP A 190 18.11 -8.52 13.54
N ARG A 191 17.97 -7.36 12.89
CA ARG A 191 18.92 -6.90 11.88
C ARG A 191 20.30 -6.64 12.47
N ASN A 192 20.38 -5.97 13.61
CA ASN A 192 21.62 -5.70 14.31
C ASN A 192 22.24 -7.00 14.85
N PHE A 193 21.42 -7.91 15.38
CA PHE A 193 21.88 -9.23 15.82
C PHE A 193 22.53 -10.00 14.66
N LEU A 194 21.89 -10.07 13.49
CA LEU A 194 22.48 -10.68 12.30
C LEU A 194 23.79 -10.00 11.91
N ARG A 195 23.79 -8.66 11.82
CA ARG A 195 24.93 -7.84 11.42
C ARG A 195 26.14 -8.01 12.33
N ASN A 196 25.92 -8.01 13.64
CA ASN A 196 26.97 -7.93 14.63
C ASN A 196 27.43 -9.31 15.14
N GLN A 197 26.54 -10.33 15.18
CA GLN A 197 26.83 -11.62 15.82
C GLN A 197 26.90 -12.79 14.84
N ILE A 198 26.10 -12.82 13.80
CA ILE A 198 25.98 -14.01 12.94
C ILE A 198 26.80 -13.86 11.66
N LEU A 199 26.53 -12.81 10.89
CA LEU A 199 27.12 -12.63 9.56
C LEU A 199 28.65 -12.44 9.56
N PRO A 200 29.31 -11.84 10.57
CA PRO A 200 30.75 -11.76 10.60
C PRO A 200 31.44 -13.13 10.58
N ASN A 201 30.90 -14.11 11.32
CA ASN A 201 31.45 -15.46 11.36
C ASN A 201 31.33 -16.17 9.99
N LEU A 202 30.21 -15.98 9.31
CA LEU A 202 30.02 -16.55 7.98
C LEU A 202 30.94 -15.90 6.94
N ARG A 203 31.11 -14.58 7.00
CA ARG A 203 32.05 -13.83 6.14
C ARG A 203 33.52 -14.20 6.37
N GLN A 204 33.88 -14.41 7.62
CA GLN A 204 35.23 -14.86 7.97
C GLN A 204 35.51 -16.27 7.41
N ARG A 205 34.52 -17.16 7.49
CA ARG A 205 34.65 -18.53 6.99
C ARG A 205 34.61 -18.61 5.47
N TRP A 206 33.74 -17.79 4.84
CA TRP A 206 33.50 -17.79 3.40
C TRP A 206 33.57 -16.36 2.84
N GLY A 207 34.73 -15.98 2.30
CA GLY A 207 34.99 -14.60 1.85
C GLY A 207 34.03 -14.04 0.78
N HIS A 208 33.32 -14.93 0.05
CA HIS A 208 32.35 -14.53 -0.99
C HIS A 208 30.89 -14.74 -0.55
N PHE A 209 30.64 -14.83 0.76
CA PHE A 209 29.33 -15.19 1.30
C PHE A 209 28.22 -14.20 0.86
N ASP A 210 28.43 -12.90 1.05
CA ASP A 210 27.43 -11.89 0.65
C ASP A 210 27.12 -11.94 -0.86
N SER A 211 28.13 -12.14 -1.69
CA SER A 211 27.93 -12.29 -3.15
C SER A 211 27.19 -13.57 -3.52
N ALA A 212 27.39 -14.66 -2.76
CA ALA A 212 26.63 -15.89 -2.97
C ALA A 212 25.15 -15.69 -2.59
N VAL A 213 24.87 -15.05 -1.47
CA VAL A 213 23.50 -14.72 -1.04
C VAL A 213 22.82 -13.79 -2.06
N GLN A 214 23.55 -12.78 -2.57
CA GLN A 214 23.01 -11.89 -3.61
C GLN A 214 22.63 -12.67 -4.88
N ARG A 215 23.45 -13.63 -5.33
CA ARG A 215 23.10 -14.50 -6.47
C ARG A 215 21.86 -15.34 -6.18
N CYS A 216 21.77 -15.94 -4.99
CA CYS A 216 20.57 -16.68 -4.61
C CYS A 216 19.31 -15.79 -4.62
N ALA A 217 19.39 -14.59 -4.07
CA ALA A 217 18.29 -13.63 -4.10
C ALA A 217 17.90 -13.24 -5.55
N GLN A 218 18.89 -13.06 -6.43
CA GLN A 218 18.66 -12.77 -7.84
C GLN A 218 17.97 -13.95 -8.56
N HIS A 219 18.39 -15.19 -8.30
CA HIS A 219 17.70 -16.37 -8.86
C HIS A 219 16.26 -16.49 -8.34
N CYS A 220 16.02 -16.23 -7.05
CA CYS A 220 14.65 -16.19 -6.52
C CYS A 220 13.79 -15.13 -7.25
N TYR A 221 14.35 -13.96 -7.52
CA TYR A 221 13.67 -12.90 -8.27
C TYR A 221 13.34 -13.34 -9.70
N GLU A 222 14.31 -13.86 -10.43
CA GLU A 222 14.13 -14.32 -11.81
C GLU A 222 13.07 -15.44 -11.92
N GLN A 223 13.10 -16.41 -10.98
CA GLN A 223 12.09 -17.45 -10.93
C GLN A 223 10.70 -16.90 -10.60
N GLN A 224 10.59 -15.91 -9.71
CA GLN A 224 9.32 -15.26 -9.42
C GLN A 224 8.79 -14.49 -10.64
N GLN A 225 9.65 -13.79 -11.41
CA GLN A 225 9.25 -13.12 -12.64
C GLN A 225 8.74 -14.12 -13.68
N LEU A 226 9.46 -15.21 -13.89
CA LEU A 226 9.03 -16.28 -14.81
C LEU A 226 7.67 -16.86 -14.40
N LEU A 227 7.45 -17.12 -13.10
CA LEU A 227 6.15 -17.57 -12.61
C LEU A 227 5.04 -16.54 -12.89
N ASN A 228 5.30 -15.26 -12.70
CA ASN A 228 4.34 -14.20 -12.98
C ASN A 228 3.99 -14.15 -14.49
N GLU A 229 4.98 -14.28 -15.36
CA GLU A 229 4.77 -14.35 -16.82
C GLU A 229 3.92 -15.57 -17.21
N LEU A 230 4.27 -16.76 -16.71
CA LEU A 230 3.55 -17.98 -17.00
C LEU A 230 2.09 -17.99 -16.47
N LEU A 231 1.84 -17.28 -15.38
CA LEU A 231 0.51 -17.16 -14.79
C LEU A 231 -0.29 -15.97 -15.31
N ALA A 232 0.32 -15.08 -16.09
CA ALA A 232 -0.30 -13.81 -16.49
C ALA A 232 -1.64 -13.99 -17.21
N GLU A 233 -1.72 -14.93 -18.15
CA GLU A 233 -2.94 -15.19 -18.91
C GLU A 233 -4.07 -15.70 -18.01
N GLU A 234 -3.76 -16.68 -17.15
CA GLU A 234 -4.74 -17.25 -16.21
C GLU A 234 -5.16 -16.21 -15.15
N TYR A 235 -4.22 -15.41 -14.69
CA TYR A 235 -4.49 -14.34 -13.74
C TYR A 235 -5.46 -13.31 -14.34
N GLN A 236 -5.21 -12.87 -15.59
CA GLN A 236 -6.09 -11.91 -16.28
C GLN A 236 -7.51 -12.45 -16.55
N LYS A 237 -7.68 -13.76 -16.75
CA LYS A 237 -9.01 -14.38 -16.86
C LYS A 237 -9.80 -14.29 -15.55
N ASN A 238 -9.10 -14.34 -14.42
CA ASN A 238 -9.73 -14.37 -13.09
C ASN A 238 -9.87 -13.00 -12.44
N VAL A 239 -9.09 -11.99 -12.85
CA VAL A 239 -9.14 -10.65 -12.28
C VAL A 239 -10.04 -9.73 -13.09
N ASP A 240 -10.87 -8.97 -12.40
CA ASP A 240 -11.58 -7.83 -12.95
C ASP A 240 -10.83 -6.55 -12.55
N LYS A 241 -10.20 -5.90 -13.51
CA LYS A 241 -9.36 -4.70 -13.26
C LYS A 241 -10.17 -3.47 -12.86
N THR A 242 -11.46 -3.43 -13.16
CA THR A 242 -12.31 -2.29 -12.88
C THR A 242 -12.64 -2.19 -11.40
N ASP A 243 -13.00 -3.32 -10.79
CA ASP A 243 -13.39 -3.40 -9.38
C ASP A 243 -12.36 -4.14 -8.51
N ARG A 244 -11.23 -4.57 -9.10
CA ARG A 244 -10.16 -5.35 -8.46
C ARG A 244 -10.65 -6.63 -7.80
N THR A 245 -11.76 -7.18 -8.28
CA THR A 245 -12.29 -8.44 -7.77
C THR A 245 -11.61 -9.63 -8.43
N PHE A 246 -11.65 -10.79 -7.75
CA PHE A 246 -11.07 -12.02 -8.25
C PHE A 246 -12.17 -13.09 -8.45
N LYS A 247 -12.32 -13.59 -9.66
CA LYS A 247 -13.30 -14.60 -10.02
C LYS A 247 -12.84 -15.97 -9.52
N VAL A 248 -13.71 -16.70 -8.83
CA VAL A 248 -13.43 -18.03 -8.29
C VAL A 248 -14.24 -19.15 -8.99
N GLN A 249 -14.91 -18.81 -10.07
CA GLN A 249 -15.56 -19.81 -10.90
C GLN A 249 -14.49 -20.75 -11.48
N HIS A 250 -14.68 -22.07 -11.36
CA HIS A 250 -13.70 -23.09 -11.76
C HIS A 250 -12.33 -23.02 -11.04
N PHE A 251 -12.22 -22.26 -9.97
CA PHE A 251 -10.96 -22.16 -9.25
C PHE A 251 -10.53 -23.47 -8.59
N ALA A 252 -11.50 -24.32 -8.22
CA ALA A 252 -11.26 -25.66 -7.69
C ALA A 252 -10.58 -26.61 -8.70
N ASP A 253 -10.67 -26.33 -10.00
CA ASP A 253 -10.08 -27.15 -11.06
C ASP A 253 -8.55 -26.96 -11.15
N TYR A 254 -8.02 -25.89 -10.57
CA TYR A 254 -6.58 -25.64 -10.50
C TYR A 254 -5.92 -26.48 -9.41
N SER A 255 -4.67 -26.89 -9.64
CA SER A 255 -3.84 -27.50 -8.59
C SER A 255 -3.71 -26.57 -7.38
N ALA A 256 -3.55 -27.10 -6.18
CA ALA A 256 -3.38 -26.32 -4.96
C ALA A 256 -2.21 -25.31 -5.04
N ILE A 257 -1.14 -25.68 -5.75
CA ILE A 257 0.01 -24.78 -5.99
C ILE A 257 -0.41 -23.58 -6.85
N LYS A 258 -1.15 -23.82 -7.94
CA LYS A 258 -1.63 -22.76 -8.85
C LYS A 258 -2.65 -21.86 -8.16
N GLN A 259 -3.57 -22.44 -7.37
CA GLN A 259 -4.52 -21.69 -6.55
C GLN A 259 -3.80 -20.69 -5.63
N ARG A 260 -2.81 -21.16 -4.87
CA ARG A 260 -2.01 -20.31 -3.99
C ARG A 260 -1.24 -19.23 -4.75
N ALA A 261 -0.66 -19.57 -5.89
CA ALA A 261 0.09 -18.60 -6.71
C ALA A 261 -0.80 -17.47 -7.24
N LEU A 262 -1.97 -17.79 -7.81
CA LEU A 262 -2.93 -16.81 -8.33
C LEU A 262 -3.47 -15.89 -7.23
N LEU A 263 -3.79 -16.45 -6.05
CA LEU A 263 -4.25 -15.63 -4.92
C LEU A 263 -3.16 -14.70 -4.38
N ARG A 264 -1.91 -15.17 -4.35
CA ARG A 264 -0.78 -14.31 -3.96
C ARG A 264 -0.61 -13.13 -4.93
N LEU A 265 -0.73 -13.37 -6.24
CA LEU A 265 -0.69 -12.30 -7.24
C LEU A 265 -1.81 -11.28 -7.03
N TRP A 266 -3.04 -11.75 -6.79
CA TRP A 266 -4.18 -10.88 -6.53
C TRP A 266 -4.02 -10.04 -5.26
N LEU A 267 -3.61 -10.65 -4.14
CA LEU A 267 -3.38 -9.95 -2.88
C LEU A 267 -2.23 -8.93 -2.99
N GLN A 268 -1.18 -9.27 -3.75
CA GLN A 268 -0.07 -8.37 -4.04
C GLN A 268 -0.53 -7.14 -4.85
N GLU A 269 -1.34 -7.35 -5.89
CA GLU A 269 -1.89 -6.24 -6.70
C GLU A 269 -2.85 -5.37 -5.90
N CYS A 270 -3.56 -5.96 -4.93
CA CYS A 270 -4.39 -5.22 -3.98
C CYS A 270 -3.57 -4.46 -2.93
N GLY A 271 -2.25 -4.64 -2.86
CA GLY A 271 -1.38 -3.94 -1.89
C GLY A 271 -1.48 -4.45 -0.46
N VAL A 272 -1.97 -5.67 -0.26
CA VAL A 272 -2.11 -6.29 1.08
C VAL A 272 -0.82 -6.99 1.48
N ALA A 273 -0.49 -6.96 2.77
CA ALA A 273 0.60 -7.75 3.31
C ALA A 273 0.39 -9.24 3.00
N MET A 274 1.46 -9.90 2.55
CA MET A 274 1.37 -11.28 2.07
C MET A 274 1.05 -12.25 3.23
N PRO A 275 -0.07 -13.00 3.17
CA PRO A 275 -0.43 -13.94 4.22
C PRO A 275 0.55 -15.11 4.30
N SER A 276 0.66 -15.71 5.48
CA SER A 276 1.38 -16.97 5.68
C SER A 276 0.73 -18.10 4.86
N LEU A 277 1.45 -19.22 4.70
CA LEU A 277 0.89 -20.39 4.01
C LEU A 277 -0.40 -20.87 4.66
N VAL A 278 -0.43 -20.95 5.98
CA VAL A 278 -1.60 -21.40 6.75
C VAL A 278 -2.78 -20.45 6.54
N GLN A 279 -2.56 -19.15 6.61
CA GLN A 279 -3.61 -18.15 6.35
C GLN A 279 -4.16 -18.25 4.91
N LEU A 280 -3.28 -18.51 3.94
CA LEU A 280 -3.69 -18.67 2.55
C LEU A 280 -4.50 -19.95 2.33
N GLU A 281 -4.16 -21.03 3.01
CA GLU A 281 -4.91 -22.29 2.97
C GLU A 281 -6.30 -22.11 3.61
N HIS A 282 -6.39 -21.43 4.75
CA HIS A 282 -7.68 -21.05 5.34
C HIS A 282 -8.50 -20.14 4.43
N LEU A 283 -7.87 -19.16 3.77
CA LEU A 283 -8.56 -18.32 2.79
C LEU A 283 -9.17 -19.16 1.66
N ILE A 284 -8.44 -20.17 1.18
CA ILE A 284 -8.93 -21.07 0.12
C ILE A 284 -10.09 -21.93 0.65
N SER A 285 -9.93 -22.62 1.79
CA SER A 285 -10.96 -23.51 2.33
C SER A 285 -12.22 -22.76 2.75
N ASP A 286 -12.05 -21.64 3.46
CA ASP A 286 -13.15 -20.99 4.19
C ASP A 286 -13.86 -19.93 3.34
N VAL A 287 -13.17 -19.37 2.31
CA VAL A 287 -13.78 -18.35 1.45
C VAL A 287 -13.94 -18.84 0.02
N VAL A 288 -12.85 -19.29 -0.62
CA VAL A 288 -12.91 -19.64 -2.05
C VAL A 288 -13.80 -20.86 -2.28
N LEU A 289 -13.61 -21.92 -1.51
CA LEU A 289 -14.30 -23.19 -1.63
C LEU A 289 -15.55 -23.31 -0.73
N ALA A 290 -15.93 -22.24 -0.03
CA ALA A 290 -17.15 -22.24 0.79
C ALA A 290 -18.41 -22.54 -0.03
N LYS A 291 -19.49 -22.93 0.64
CA LYS A 291 -20.79 -23.19 0.00
C LYS A 291 -21.29 -21.95 -0.77
N PRO A 292 -21.98 -22.13 -1.93
CA PRO A 292 -22.41 -21.01 -2.76
C PRO A 292 -23.34 -20.01 -2.07
N ASP A 293 -24.19 -20.48 -1.16
CA ASP A 293 -25.17 -19.69 -0.42
C ASP A 293 -24.61 -19.01 0.85
N GLY A 294 -23.36 -19.33 1.21
CA GLY A 294 -22.67 -18.74 2.35
C GLY A 294 -22.25 -17.28 2.10
N GLN A 295 -21.99 -16.57 3.19
CA GLN A 295 -21.33 -15.25 3.18
C GLN A 295 -19.94 -15.36 3.82
N PRO A 296 -19.01 -16.13 3.20
CA PRO A 296 -17.72 -16.36 3.79
C PRO A 296 -16.89 -15.10 3.81
N GLN A 297 -16.11 -14.96 4.89
CA GLN A 297 -15.18 -13.85 5.06
C GLN A 297 -13.92 -14.30 5.79
N PHE A 298 -12.80 -13.70 5.43
CA PHE A 298 -11.50 -13.97 6.05
C PHE A 298 -10.79 -12.65 6.34
N ARG A 299 -10.39 -12.45 7.60
CA ARG A 299 -9.70 -11.21 8.00
C ARG A 299 -8.21 -11.28 7.70
N LEU A 300 -7.71 -10.28 6.99
CA LEU A 300 -6.29 -10.04 6.73
C LEU A 300 -5.93 -8.64 7.27
N GLU A 301 -5.36 -8.60 8.45
CA GLU A 301 -5.02 -7.33 9.15
C GLU A 301 -6.22 -6.36 9.22
N ASN A 302 -6.12 -5.23 8.50
CA ASN A 302 -7.17 -4.20 8.45
C ASN A 302 -8.20 -4.44 7.34
N ASN A 303 -8.01 -5.49 6.54
CA ASN A 303 -8.88 -5.83 5.42
C ASN A 303 -9.64 -7.13 5.66
N ILE A 304 -10.74 -7.30 4.95
CA ILE A 304 -11.53 -8.51 4.96
C ILE A 304 -11.71 -8.99 3.52
N VAL A 305 -11.26 -10.22 3.24
CA VAL A 305 -11.59 -10.92 2.00
C VAL A 305 -12.98 -11.51 2.16
N ARG A 306 -13.89 -11.17 1.26
CA ARG A 306 -15.27 -11.63 1.24
C ARG A 306 -15.57 -12.29 -0.10
N ARG A 307 -16.48 -13.25 -0.12
CA ARG A 307 -17.00 -13.78 -1.37
C ARG A 307 -18.48 -13.45 -1.50
N TYR A 308 -18.85 -12.99 -2.68
CA TYR A 308 -20.23 -12.87 -3.08
C TYR A 308 -20.40 -13.45 -4.49
N GLN A 309 -21.33 -14.38 -4.63
CA GLN A 309 -21.46 -15.20 -5.84
C GLN A 309 -20.12 -15.89 -6.19
N HIS A 310 -19.59 -15.63 -7.38
CA HIS A 310 -18.34 -16.21 -7.88
C HIS A 310 -17.16 -15.23 -7.86
N LYS A 311 -17.28 -14.12 -7.10
CA LYS A 311 -16.21 -13.11 -6.97
C LYS A 311 -15.76 -12.96 -5.53
N MET A 312 -14.46 -12.82 -5.35
CA MET A 312 -13.85 -12.35 -4.10
C MET A 312 -13.64 -10.85 -4.16
N PHE A 313 -13.85 -10.23 -3.03
CA PHE A 313 -13.69 -8.79 -2.78
C PHE A 313 -12.74 -8.59 -1.63
N LEU A 314 -11.85 -7.62 -1.77
CA LEU A 314 -11.07 -7.10 -0.65
C LEU A 314 -11.72 -5.81 -0.18
N THR A 315 -12.14 -5.77 1.08
CA THR A 315 -12.83 -4.61 1.66
C THR A 315 -12.14 -4.19 2.95
N PRO A 316 -12.19 -2.91 3.33
CA PRO A 316 -11.81 -2.52 4.68
C PRO A 316 -12.78 -3.11 5.71
N THR A 317 -12.44 -2.96 6.98
CA THR A 317 -13.39 -3.19 8.07
C THR A 317 -14.32 -1.98 8.14
N PHE A 318 -15.61 -2.20 7.92
CA PHE A 318 -16.63 -1.15 7.97
C PHE A 318 -17.13 -0.94 9.40
N ALA A 319 -17.44 0.30 9.76
CA ALA A 319 -18.15 0.60 10.98
C ALA A 319 -19.64 0.19 10.86
N ASP A 320 -20.25 -0.16 11.98
CA ASP A 320 -21.70 -0.34 12.02
C ASP A 320 -22.39 1.02 12.06
N ILE A 321 -23.08 1.33 10.98
CA ILE A 321 -23.82 2.59 10.81
C ILE A 321 -25.34 2.40 10.83
N SER A 322 -25.84 1.21 11.16
CA SER A 322 -27.25 0.86 11.09
C SER A 322 -28.15 1.67 12.04
N SER A 323 -27.56 2.26 13.08
CA SER A 323 -28.26 3.12 14.04
C SER A 323 -28.20 4.62 13.69
N ASN A 324 -27.58 4.99 12.60
CA ASN A 324 -27.46 6.40 12.18
C ASN A 324 -28.72 6.86 11.43
N ASP A 325 -29.59 7.59 12.16
CA ASP A 325 -30.73 8.29 11.57
C ASP A 325 -30.35 9.77 11.42
N ILE A 326 -30.34 10.28 10.19
CA ILE A 326 -29.98 11.66 9.89
C ILE A 326 -31.21 12.38 9.35
N GLU A 327 -31.70 13.42 10.08
CA GLU A 327 -32.76 14.29 9.56
C GLU A 327 -32.18 15.15 8.43
N ALA A 328 -32.75 15.05 7.26
CA ALA A 328 -32.22 15.67 6.06
C ALA A 328 -32.62 17.14 5.95
N GLU A 329 -31.65 18.04 5.86
CA GLU A 329 -31.90 19.43 5.48
C GLU A 329 -31.88 19.53 3.93
N LEU A 330 -32.98 20.06 3.38
CA LEU A 330 -33.10 20.25 1.92
C LEU A 330 -32.09 21.30 1.44
N ASP A 331 -31.58 21.08 0.22
CA ASP A 331 -30.65 21.94 -0.50
C ASP A 331 -29.26 22.11 0.15
N LYS A 332 -29.01 21.48 1.30
CA LYS A 332 -27.68 21.46 1.93
C LYS A 332 -26.96 20.12 1.70
N PRO A 333 -25.62 20.12 1.59
CA PRO A 333 -24.85 18.88 1.56
C PRO A 333 -24.84 18.23 2.96
N ILE A 334 -25.12 16.96 3.02
CA ILE A 334 -25.18 16.14 4.22
C ILE A 334 -24.00 15.18 4.17
N ALA A 335 -23.06 15.26 5.14
CA ALA A 335 -21.97 14.32 5.26
C ALA A 335 -22.50 12.97 5.79
N LEU A 336 -22.19 11.89 5.08
CA LEU A 336 -22.60 10.55 5.46
C LEU A 336 -21.56 9.90 6.39
N PRO A 337 -21.96 9.02 7.32
CA PRO A 337 -21.07 8.36 8.26
C PRO A 337 -20.10 7.42 7.52
N ASP A 338 -19.02 7.02 8.21
CA ASP A 338 -18.02 6.04 7.75
C ASP A 338 -17.49 6.31 6.34
N ASN A 339 -17.21 7.59 6.05
CA ASN A 339 -16.65 8.10 4.78
C ASN A 339 -17.51 7.77 3.54
N LEU A 340 -18.81 7.56 3.68
CA LEU A 340 -19.71 7.31 2.53
C LEU A 340 -19.91 8.53 1.61
N GLY A 341 -19.17 9.60 1.84
CA GLY A 341 -19.22 10.81 1.03
C GLY A 341 -20.34 11.76 1.44
N THR A 342 -20.98 12.41 0.47
CA THR A 342 -22.00 13.44 0.71
C THR A 342 -23.27 13.18 -0.07
N LEU A 343 -24.42 13.38 0.60
CA LEU A 343 -25.74 13.34 -0.03
C LEU A 343 -26.35 14.74 -0.03
N ARG A 344 -26.96 15.12 -1.14
CA ARG A 344 -27.72 16.38 -1.27
C ARG A 344 -29.12 16.11 -1.79
N LEU A 345 -30.13 16.63 -1.11
CA LEU A 345 -31.53 16.56 -1.52
C LEU A 345 -31.95 17.92 -2.09
N GLN A 346 -32.15 18.01 -3.38
CA GLN A 346 -32.55 19.22 -4.07
C GLN A 346 -34.06 19.23 -4.33
N LYS A 347 -34.75 20.24 -3.84
CA LYS A 347 -36.21 20.41 -4.03
C LYS A 347 -36.49 21.31 -5.23
N THR A 348 -37.40 20.88 -6.10
CA THR A 348 -37.99 21.69 -7.16
C THR A 348 -39.54 21.73 -6.94
N PRO A 349 -40.31 22.60 -7.61
CA PRO A 349 -41.75 22.65 -7.44
C PRO A 349 -42.52 21.34 -7.71
N GLN A 350 -41.92 20.43 -8.47
CA GLN A 350 -42.61 19.19 -8.91
C GLN A 350 -41.97 17.91 -8.34
N LYS A 351 -40.71 17.94 -7.91
CA LYS A 351 -39.94 16.74 -7.52
C LYS A 351 -38.81 17.04 -6.57
N MET A 352 -38.33 16.03 -5.89
CA MET A 352 -37.08 16.03 -5.15
C MET A 352 -36.04 15.18 -5.87
N THR A 353 -34.80 15.64 -5.93
CA THR A 353 -33.66 14.90 -6.50
C THR A 353 -32.65 14.64 -5.42
N ALA A 354 -32.29 13.38 -5.20
CA ALA A 354 -31.21 12.97 -4.36
C ALA A 354 -29.93 12.79 -5.20
N LEU A 355 -28.83 13.39 -4.77
CA LEU A 355 -27.51 13.28 -5.38
C LEU A 355 -26.56 12.77 -4.30
N TRP A 356 -26.03 11.56 -4.48
CA TRP A 356 -25.03 10.97 -3.60
C TRP A 356 -23.70 10.92 -4.32
N HIS A 357 -22.69 11.58 -3.74
CA HIS A 357 -21.31 11.54 -4.16
C HIS A 357 -20.57 10.63 -3.19
N ASP A 358 -20.16 9.45 -3.65
CA ASP A 358 -19.43 8.49 -2.81
C ASP A 358 -17.95 8.88 -2.63
N GLU A 359 -17.25 8.14 -1.77
CA GLU A 359 -15.81 8.31 -1.49
C GLU A 359 -14.90 8.10 -2.72
N ASN A 360 -15.38 7.37 -3.74
CA ASN A 360 -14.65 7.08 -4.97
C ASN A 360 -14.93 8.10 -6.08
N GLY A 361 -15.74 9.12 -5.81
CA GLY A 361 -16.13 10.15 -6.77
C GLY A 361 -17.26 9.73 -7.71
N ASN A 362 -17.93 8.60 -7.46
CA ASN A 362 -19.12 8.23 -8.23
C ASN A 362 -20.30 9.09 -7.81
N ILE A 363 -21.16 9.41 -8.78
CA ILE A 363 -22.35 10.22 -8.56
C ILE A 363 -23.59 9.36 -8.83
N TYR A 364 -24.37 9.14 -7.79
CA TYR A 364 -25.63 8.44 -7.86
C TYR A 364 -26.78 9.47 -7.80
N LYS A 365 -27.76 9.33 -8.69
CA LYS A 365 -28.88 10.26 -8.77
C LYS A 365 -30.18 9.49 -8.71
N GLU A 366 -31.13 10.00 -7.91
CA GLU A 366 -32.48 9.45 -7.81
C GLU A 366 -33.51 10.58 -7.81
N THR A 367 -34.67 10.34 -8.40
CA THR A 367 -35.74 11.31 -8.45
C THR A 367 -36.96 10.78 -7.69
N LEU A 368 -37.46 11.57 -6.76
CA LEU A 368 -38.53 11.22 -5.84
C LEU A 368 -39.71 12.19 -5.96
N ALA A 369 -40.90 11.72 -5.61
CA ALA A 369 -42.03 12.61 -5.36
C ALA A 369 -41.72 13.56 -4.19
N LEU A 370 -42.35 14.74 -4.18
CA LEU A 370 -42.20 15.66 -3.05
C LEU A 370 -42.84 15.06 -1.78
N PRO A 371 -42.21 15.27 -0.62
CA PRO A 371 -42.86 14.95 0.65
C PRO A 371 -44.05 15.89 0.85
N LEU A 372 -45.09 15.38 1.50
CA LEU A 372 -46.23 16.21 1.94
C LEU A 372 -45.75 17.27 2.94
N GLU A 373 -46.53 18.36 3.04
CA GLU A 373 -46.20 19.43 3.98
C GLU A 373 -46.20 18.91 5.43
N GLY A 374 -45.13 19.21 6.17
CA GLY A 374 -44.92 18.71 7.53
C GLY A 374 -44.23 17.34 7.64
N THR A 375 -44.01 16.63 6.52
CA THR A 375 -43.31 15.33 6.52
C THR A 375 -41.80 15.53 6.74
N LYS A 376 -41.23 14.81 7.66
CA LYS A 376 -39.78 14.78 7.89
C LYS A 376 -39.11 13.84 6.90
N VAL A 377 -37.96 14.26 6.40
CA VAL A 377 -37.11 13.44 5.51
C VAL A 377 -35.93 12.91 6.28
N TRP A 378 -35.79 11.59 6.28
CA TRP A 378 -34.70 10.91 6.99
C TRP A 378 -33.79 10.18 6.01
N ILE A 379 -32.52 10.14 6.36
CA ILE A 379 -31.51 9.27 5.73
C ILE A 379 -31.17 8.21 6.74
N ARG A 380 -31.40 6.95 6.38
CA ARG A 380 -31.12 5.78 7.24
C ARG A 380 -30.25 4.76 6.48
N PHE A 381 -29.68 3.83 7.22
CA PHE A 381 -28.82 2.77 6.67
C PHE A 381 -29.34 1.41 7.14
N GLY A 382 -29.53 0.52 6.16
CA GLY A 382 -30.12 -0.79 6.42
C GLY A 382 -31.66 -0.72 6.59
N TYR A 383 -32.32 -1.67 5.95
CA TYR A 383 -33.78 -1.83 6.07
C TYR A 383 -34.13 -3.30 5.94
N SER A 384 -35.07 -3.74 6.74
CA SER A 384 -35.68 -5.08 6.67
C SER A 384 -37.18 -4.95 6.47
N GLY A 385 -37.69 -5.53 5.40
CA GLY A 385 -39.12 -5.46 5.07
C GLY A 385 -39.40 -5.76 3.62
N LYS A 386 -40.66 -5.57 3.24
CA LYS A 386 -41.10 -5.74 1.84
C LYS A 386 -41.21 -4.37 1.18
N VAL A 387 -40.85 -4.31 -0.10
CA VAL A 387 -40.92 -3.12 -0.93
C VAL A 387 -41.69 -3.42 -2.23
N LYS A 388 -42.36 -2.42 -2.77
CA LYS A 388 -43.07 -2.47 -4.04
C LYS A 388 -42.35 -1.54 -5.02
N LEU A 389 -41.76 -2.07 -6.08
CA LEU A 389 -40.90 -1.29 -6.99
C LEU A 389 -41.71 -0.67 -8.17
N THR A 390 -42.86 -1.19 -8.46
CA THR A 390 -43.72 -0.67 -9.55
C THR A 390 -45.20 -0.65 -9.12
N PRO A 391 -46.05 0.26 -9.61
CA PRO A 391 -47.45 0.39 -9.19
C PRO A 391 -48.27 -0.90 -9.34
N LYS A 392 -47.97 -1.72 -10.32
CA LYS A 392 -48.63 -3.01 -10.58
C LYS A 392 -47.82 -4.21 -10.07
N GLY A 393 -46.68 -3.98 -9.43
CA GLY A 393 -45.79 -5.04 -8.92
C GLY A 393 -46.29 -5.63 -7.61
N MET A 394 -45.81 -6.83 -7.32
CA MET A 394 -46.02 -7.45 -6.00
C MET A 394 -44.98 -6.96 -4.98
N ASN A 395 -45.38 -6.95 -3.71
CA ASN A 395 -44.45 -6.73 -2.60
C ASN A 395 -43.36 -7.79 -2.57
N GLN A 396 -42.12 -7.39 -2.60
CA GLN A 396 -40.94 -8.28 -2.55
C GLN A 396 -40.13 -8.00 -1.31
N ASP A 397 -39.54 -9.04 -0.72
CA ASP A 397 -38.54 -8.88 0.34
C ASP A 397 -37.35 -8.07 -0.21
N ILE A 398 -36.92 -7.05 0.53
CA ILE A 398 -35.82 -6.18 0.09
C ILE A 398 -34.52 -6.98 -0.11
N LYS A 399 -34.30 -8.09 0.60
CA LYS A 399 -33.15 -8.97 0.38
C LYS A 399 -33.14 -9.54 -1.04
N LYS A 400 -34.32 -9.90 -1.58
CA LYS A 400 -34.45 -10.38 -2.95
C LYS A 400 -34.21 -9.27 -3.97
N VAL A 401 -34.64 -8.05 -3.67
CA VAL A 401 -34.34 -6.88 -4.51
C VAL A 401 -32.84 -6.65 -4.60
N TRP A 402 -32.15 -6.64 -3.47
CA TRP A 402 -30.68 -6.51 -3.46
C TRP A 402 -29.97 -7.63 -4.19
N GLN A 403 -30.44 -8.88 -4.09
CA GLN A 403 -29.90 -10.01 -4.83
C GLN A 403 -30.07 -9.83 -6.34
N ASN A 404 -31.24 -9.39 -6.79
CA ASN A 404 -31.52 -9.14 -8.21
C ASN A 404 -30.66 -8.00 -8.78
N LEU A 405 -30.34 -7.01 -7.96
CA LEU A 405 -29.45 -5.89 -8.29
C LEU A 405 -27.95 -6.25 -8.13
N ASN A 406 -27.63 -7.50 -7.77
CA ASN A 406 -26.26 -7.98 -7.51
C ASN A 406 -25.50 -7.18 -6.44
N VAL A 407 -26.18 -6.56 -5.48
CA VAL A 407 -25.56 -5.80 -4.40
C VAL A 407 -25.09 -6.76 -3.30
N PRO A 408 -23.78 -6.78 -2.98
CA PRO A 408 -23.23 -7.63 -1.92
C PRO A 408 -23.78 -7.25 -0.53
N PRO A 409 -23.96 -8.22 0.39
CA PRO A 409 -24.56 -7.99 1.71
C PRO A 409 -23.94 -6.86 2.52
N TRP A 410 -22.61 -6.73 2.49
CA TRP A 410 -21.88 -5.68 3.23
C TRP A 410 -22.04 -4.27 2.65
N GLN A 411 -22.46 -4.15 1.39
CA GLN A 411 -22.76 -2.85 0.78
C GLN A 411 -24.20 -2.41 1.05
N ARG A 412 -25.15 -3.34 1.25
CA ARG A 412 -26.56 -3.02 1.44
C ARG A 412 -26.82 -2.11 2.63
N GLN A 413 -26.03 -2.30 3.70
CA GLN A 413 -26.13 -1.48 4.91
C GLN A 413 -25.39 -0.14 4.79
N ARG A 414 -24.74 0.13 3.66
CA ARG A 414 -23.97 1.34 3.39
C ARG A 414 -24.59 2.24 2.32
N ILE A 415 -25.66 1.78 1.70
CA ILE A 415 -26.41 2.56 0.72
C ILE A 415 -27.36 3.48 1.47
N PRO A 416 -27.32 4.82 1.22
CA PRO A 416 -28.24 5.75 1.85
C PRO A 416 -29.67 5.49 1.39
N LEU A 417 -30.56 5.29 2.35
CA LEU A 417 -31.99 5.08 2.16
C LEU A 417 -32.74 6.34 2.55
N ILE A 418 -33.64 6.82 1.69
CA ILE A 418 -34.47 8.00 1.95
C ILE A 418 -35.82 7.54 2.47
N PHE A 419 -36.22 8.11 3.61
CA PHE A 419 -37.52 7.88 4.23
C PHE A 419 -38.30 9.18 4.35
N TYR A 420 -39.61 9.09 4.14
CA TYR A 420 -40.58 10.10 4.52
C TYR A 420 -41.29 9.62 5.79
N ASP A 421 -40.96 10.27 6.90
CA ASP A 421 -41.24 9.77 8.25
C ASP A 421 -40.67 8.34 8.40
N ASP A 422 -41.52 7.31 8.49
CA ASP A 422 -41.08 5.91 8.61
C ASP A 422 -41.26 5.10 7.31
N LYS A 423 -41.64 5.75 6.20
CA LYS A 423 -41.87 5.07 4.93
C LYS A 423 -40.67 5.20 4.02
N LEU A 424 -40.05 4.07 3.66
CA LEU A 424 -38.98 4.01 2.69
C LEU A 424 -39.44 4.51 1.32
N GLN A 425 -38.72 5.45 0.74
CA GLN A 425 -39.00 6.03 -0.58
C GLN A 425 -38.00 5.51 -1.63
N SER A 426 -36.72 5.38 -1.26
CA SER A 426 -35.71 5.06 -2.23
C SER A 426 -34.43 4.53 -1.54
N ALA A 427 -33.71 3.70 -2.27
CA ALA A 427 -32.29 3.45 -2.08
C ALA A 427 -31.52 4.20 -3.17
N VAL A 428 -30.79 5.23 -2.80
CA VAL A 428 -30.22 6.20 -3.75
C VAL A 428 -29.33 5.53 -4.80
N GLY A 429 -29.71 5.69 -6.07
CA GLY A 429 -28.98 5.11 -7.20
C GLY A 429 -29.29 3.64 -7.51
N PHE A 430 -30.21 3.01 -6.76
CA PHE A 430 -30.53 1.58 -6.95
C PHE A 430 -32.01 1.33 -7.26
N PHE A 431 -32.92 1.90 -6.50
CA PHE A 431 -34.35 1.75 -6.76
C PHE A 431 -35.19 2.81 -6.03
N THR A 432 -36.38 3.07 -6.54
CA THR A 432 -37.44 3.81 -5.85
C THR A 432 -38.57 2.87 -5.47
N VAL A 433 -39.25 3.18 -4.37
CA VAL A 433 -40.44 2.45 -3.92
C VAL A 433 -41.66 3.12 -4.54
N SER A 434 -42.53 2.32 -5.16
CA SER A 434 -43.81 2.81 -5.67
C SER A 434 -44.71 3.15 -4.50
N GLN A 435 -45.25 4.38 -4.50
CA GLN A 435 -46.34 4.74 -3.62
C GLN A 435 -47.64 4.27 -4.30
N ASP A 436 -48.52 3.62 -3.56
CA ASP A 436 -49.82 3.20 -4.01
C ASP A 436 -50.73 4.40 -4.28
#